data_934fd203bc3051da6e880a37e4a3f521
#
_entry.id   934fd203bc3051da6e880a37e4a3f521
#
_cell.length_a   1.000
_cell.length_b   1.000
_cell.length_c   1.000
_cell.angle_alpha   90.00
_cell.angle_beta   90.00
_cell.angle_gamma   90.00
#
_symmetry.space_group_name_H-M   'P 1'
#
loop_
_entity.id
_entity.type
_entity.pdbx_description
1 polymer ?
#
loop_
_entity_poly.entity_id
_entity_poly.type
_entity_poly.pdbx_seq_one_letter_code
_entity_poly.pdbx_strand_id
1 'polypeptide(L)'
;MTVMETTAETGTTTRSDTCAAPTEERRRRPDGQDNYTISEVVAFTGLSAHTLRWYERIGLMPHIDRSHTGQRRYSNRDLDWLGLVGKLRLTGMPVADMVRYAELVREGDHTYIERYELLEATRRDVKARIAELQDTLAVLDRKINFYADAGRALASERSR
;
A
#
# COMPACT_ATOMS: atom_id res chain seq x y z
N MET A 1 46.71 31.19 -25.24
CA MET A 1 46.31 29.80 -24.99
C MET A 1 45.52 29.79 -23.69
N THR A 2 44.19 29.80 -23.81
CA THR A 2 43.27 29.93 -22.68
C THR A 2 42.72 28.49 -22.38
N VAL A 3 43.03 28.02 -21.22
CA VAL A 3 42.50 26.68 -20.74
C VAL A 3 41.15 26.93 -20.13
N MET A 4 40.11 26.35 -20.72
CA MET A 4 38.76 26.28 -20.15
C MET A 4 38.68 25.14 -19.11
N GLU A 5 38.49 25.50 -17.87
CA GLU A 5 38.08 24.56 -16.80
C GLU A 5 36.61 24.24 -16.97
N THR A 6 36.34 22.97 -17.23
CA THR A 6 34.98 22.43 -17.24
C THR A 6 34.66 21.89 -15.83
N THR A 7 33.89 22.63 -15.07
CA THR A 7 33.31 22.17 -13.80
C THR A 7 32.18 21.18 -14.09
N ALA A 8 32.42 19.92 -13.74
CA ALA A 8 31.38 18.88 -13.76
C ALA A 8 30.50 19.03 -12.52
N GLU A 9 29.29 19.52 -12.68
CA GLU A 9 28.26 19.44 -11.67
C GLU A 9 27.74 17.99 -11.54
N THR A 10 28.13 17.35 -10.45
CA THR A 10 27.57 16.06 -10.04
C THR A 10 26.17 16.30 -9.45
N GLY A 11 25.17 16.28 -10.31
CA GLY A 11 23.77 16.26 -9.88
C GLY A 11 23.43 14.95 -9.20
N THR A 12 23.41 14.95 -7.86
CA THR A 12 22.86 13.86 -7.07
C THR A 12 21.35 13.82 -7.28
N THR A 13 20.89 13.00 -8.22
CA THR A 13 19.47 12.69 -8.39
C THR A 13 19.03 11.80 -7.24
N THR A 14 18.47 12.41 -6.19
CA THR A 14 17.75 11.70 -5.14
C THR A 14 16.54 11.04 -5.80
N ARG A 15 16.62 9.74 -6.11
CA ARG A 15 15.47 8.94 -6.49
C ARG A 15 14.54 8.90 -5.30
N SER A 16 13.49 9.69 -5.38
CA SER A 16 12.35 9.62 -4.47
C SER A 16 11.71 8.25 -4.64
N ASP A 17 11.76 7.39 -3.61
CA ASP A 17 11.03 6.12 -3.52
C ASP A 17 9.52 6.40 -3.43
N THR A 18 8.96 6.94 -4.49
CA THR A 18 7.51 7.12 -4.61
C THR A 18 6.94 5.85 -5.21
N CYS A 19 6.64 4.85 -4.39
CA CYS A 19 5.71 3.79 -4.72
C CYS A 19 4.30 4.38 -4.85
N ALA A 20 4.10 5.18 -5.88
CA ALA A 20 2.82 5.80 -6.19
C ALA A 20 1.87 4.75 -6.80
N ALA A 21 0.80 4.40 -6.09
CA ALA A 21 -0.27 3.59 -6.64
C ALA A 21 -1.17 4.46 -7.55
N PRO A 22 -1.77 3.91 -8.65
CA PRO A 22 -2.49 4.69 -9.69
C PRO A 22 -3.73 5.47 -9.23
N THR A 23 -4.04 5.49 -7.95
CA THR A 23 -5.20 6.17 -7.35
C THR A 23 -4.86 7.53 -6.71
N GLU A 24 -3.62 8.00 -6.83
CA GLU A 24 -3.10 9.13 -6.05
C GLU A 24 -3.51 10.50 -6.56
N GLU A 25 -3.76 10.68 -7.84
CA GLU A 25 -4.18 11.98 -8.41
C GLU A 25 -5.49 12.53 -7.84
N ARG A 26 -6.37 11.67 -7.32
CA ARG A 26 -7.66 12.08 -6.74
C ARG A 26 -7.59 12.60 -5.31
N ARG A 27 -6.45 12.45 -4.62
CA ARG A 27 -6.32 12.76 -3.18
C ARG A 27 -5.57 14.05 -2.90
N ARG A 28 -4.85 14.58 -3.87
CA ARG A 28 -4.15 15.87 -3.72
C ARG A 28 -5.13 17.02 -3.83
N ARG A 29 -4.99 17.99 -2.95
CA ARG A 29 -5.80 19.20 -3.03
C ARG A 29 -5.52 19.94 -4.35
N PRO A 30 -6.57 20.42 -5.05
CA PRO A 30 -6.40 21.19 -6.28
C PRO A 30 -5.63 22.51 -6.09
N ASP A 31 -5.61 23.04 -4.86
CA ASP A 31 -4.91 24.26 -4.46
C ASP A 31 -3.42 24.08 -4.17
N GLY A 32 -2.91 22.85 -4.29
CA GLY A 32 -1.50 22.52 -4.04
C GLY A 32 -1.11 22.53 -2.56
N GLN A 33 -2.05 22.71 -1.63
CA GLN A 33 -1.74 22.67 -0.20
C GLN A 33 -1.34 21.25 0.23
N ASP A 34 -0.19 21.14 0.88
CA ASP A 34 0.34 19.89 1.47
C ASP A 34 0.11 19.86 2.99
N ASN A 35 -1.17 19.97 3.39
CA ASN A 35 -1.52 20.04 4.79
C ASN A 35 -2.96 19.58 5.00
N TYR A 36 -3.14 18.47 5.75
CA TYR A 36 -4.43 17.84 6.00
C TYR A 36 -4.69 17.66 7.49
N THR A 37 -5.93 17.90 7.91
CA THR A 37 -6.39 17.56 9.25
C THR A 37 -6.65 16.06 9.38
N ILE A 38 -6.70 15.53 10.60
CA ILE A 38 -7.04 14.13 10.84
C ILE A 38 -8.42 13.76 10.28
N SER A 39 -9.39 14.68 10.30
CA SER A 39 -10.74 14.44 9.76
C SER A 39 -10.73 14.27 8.25
N GLU A 40 -9.91 15.05 7.53
CA GLU A 40 -9.74 14.92 6.08
C GLU A 40 -9.06 13.59 5.74
N VAL A 41 -8.02 13.19 6.50
CA VAL A 41 -7.35 11.91 6.30
C VAL A 41 -8.30 10.73 6.56
N VAL A 42 -9.16 10.82 7.59
CA VAL A 42 -10.23 9.83 7.83
C VAL A 42 -11.15 9.71 6.61
N ALA A 43 -11.58 10.84 6.06
CA ALA A 43 -12.45 10.84 4.87
C ALA A 43 -11.77 10.25 3.62
N PHE A 44 -10.46 10.50 3.43
CA PHE A 44 -9.71 9.99 2.27
C PHE A 44 -9.35 8.51 2.38
N THR A 45 -9.00 8.03 3.58
CA THR A 45 -8.46 6.69 3.78
C THR A 45 -9.50 5.67 4.24
N GLY A 46 -10.63 6.14 4.78
CA GLY A 46 -11.62 5.30 5.46
C GLY A 46 -11.15 4.75 6.82
N LEU A 47 -9.95 5.13 7.26
CA LEU A 47 -9.43 4.75 8.57
C LEU A 47 -10.05 5.61 9.67
N SER A 48 -10.26 5.04 10.86
CA SER A 48 -10.72 5.85 12.00
C SER A 48 -9.60 6.76 12.54
N ALA A 49 -9.97 7.87 13.15
CA ALA A 49 -9.01 8.73 13.85
C ALA A 49 -8.27 7.98 14.97
N HIS A 50 -8.92 7.00 15.59
CA HIS A 50 -8.29 6.10 16.57
C HIS A 50 -7.18 5.25 15.93
N THR A 51 -7.45 4.66 14.76
CA THR A 51 -6.47 3.88 14.01
C THR A 51 -5.27 4.72 13.61
N LEU A 52 -5.47 5.94 13.12
CA LEU A 52 -4.39 6.86 12.74
C LEU A 52 -3.48 7.20 13.93
N ARG A 53 -4.08 7.50 15.10
CA ARG A 53 -3.32 7.75 16.34
C ARG A 53 -2.60 6.50 16.84
N TRP A 54 -3.20 5.34 16.65
CA TRP A 54 -2.56 4.07 17.00
C TRP A 54 -1.36 3.78 16.11
N TYR A 55 -1.46 4.00 14.79
CA TYR A 55 -0.34 3.84 13.85
C TYR A 55 0.85 4.74 14.21
N GLU A 56 0.59 6.00 14.60
CA GLU A 56 1.64 6.91 15.10
C GLU A 56 2.29 6.34 16.36
N ARG A 57 1.49 5.87 17.32
CA ARG A 57 1.97 5.35 18.60
C ARG A 57 2.83 4.09 18.48
N ILE A 58 2.49 3.18 17.56
CA ILE A 58 3.26 1.94 17.35
C ILE A 58 4.46 2.12 16.41
N GLY A 59 4.69 3.32 15.89
CA GLY A 59 5.80 3.61 15.00
C GLY A 59 5.56 3.21 13.54
N LEU A 60 4.35 2.83 13.16
CA LEU A 60 4.00 2.51 11.77
C LEU A 60 3.89 3.77 10.91
N MET A 61 3.45 4.89 11.48
CA MET A 61 3.49 6.20 10.84
C MET A 61 4.76 6.96 11.20
N PRO A 62 5.32 7.78 10.29
CA PRO A 62 6.38 8.69 10.64
C PRO A 62 5.88 9.72 11.66
N HIS A 63 6.79 10.54 12.16
CA HIS A 63 6.40 11.65 13.03
C HIS A 63 5.45 12.59 12.29
N ILE A 64 4.25 12.76 12.83
CA ILE A 64 3.22 13.64 12.26
C ILE A 64 3.38 15.04 12.83
N ASP A 65 3.48 16.01 11.94
CA ASP A 65 3.60 17.42 12.32
C ASP A 65 2.37 17.90 13.10
N ARG A 66 2.56 18.97 13.87
CA ARG A 66 1.49 19.59 14.63
C ARG A 66 1.42 21.07 14.35
N SER A 67 0.20 21.59 14.28
CA SER A 67 -0.02 23.04 14.22
C SER A 67 0.44 23.72 15.53
N HIS A 68 0.51 25.06 15.52
CA HIS A 68 0.77 25.86 16.71
C HIS A 68 -0.24 25.60 17.87
N THR A 69 -1.45 25.08 17.54
CA THR A 69 -2.46 24.66 18.52
C THR A 69 -2.34 23.19 18.94
N GLY A 70 -1.28 22.47 18.51
CA GLY A 70 -1.04 21.07 18.86
C GLY A 70 -1.86 20.06 18.04
N GLN A 71 -2.63 20.50 17.05
CA GLN A 71 -3.40 19.60 16.19
C GLN A 71 -2.49 18.91 15.15
N ARG A 72 -2.74 17.60 14.89
CA ARG A 72 -2.02 16.84 13.87
C ARG A 72 -2.23 17.42 12.48
N ARG A 73 -1.12 17.45 11.72
CA ARG A 73 -1.09 17.90 10.32
C ARG A 73 -0.40 16.83 9.49
N TYR A 74 -1.10 16.34 8.48
CA TYR A 74 -0.62 15.31 7.58
C TYR A 74 -0.23 15.92 6.25
N SER A 75 0.84 15.41 5.65
CA SER A 75 1.33 15.79 4.33
C SER A 75 0.82 14.82 3.24
N ASN A 76 1.01 15.17 1.96
CA ASN A 76 0.81 14.24 0.84
C ASN A 76 1.66 12.97 1.02
N ARG A 77 2.91 13.12 1.50
CA ARG A 77 3.79 11.99 1.82
C ARG A 77 3.18 11.04 2.86
N ASP A 78 2.52 11.58 3.86
CA ASP A 78 1.83 10.75 4.87
C ASP A 78 0.64 10.01 4.27
N LEU A 79 -0.10 10.64 3.34
CA LEU A 79 -1.18 9.99 2.61
C LEU A 79 -0.67 8.87 1.70
N ASP A 80 0.42 9.10 0.99
CA ASP A 80 1.07 8.08 0.14
C ASP A 80 1.53 6.89 0.99
N TRP A 81 2.15 7.18 2.14
CA TRP A 81 2.54 6.16 3.12
C TRP A 81 1.35 5.35 3.65
N LEU A 82 0.26 6.02 4.03
CA LEU A 82 -0.97 5.34 4.44
C LEU A 82 -1.56 4.47 3.33
N GLY A 83 -1.45 4.90 2.07
CA GLY A 83 -1.81 4.10 0.91
C GLY A 83 -1.02 2.81 0.82
N LEU A 84 0.32 2.87 0.99
CA LEU A 84 1.19 1.70 1.03
C LEU A 84 0.84 0.78 2.22
N VAL A 85 0.72 1.32 3.43
CA VAL A 85 0.33 0.56 4.63
C VAL A 85 -1.00 -0.17 4.42
N GLY A 86 -1.97 0.49 3.79
CA GLY A 86 -3.24 -0.13 3.41
C GLY A 86 -3.07 -1.33 2.47
N LYS A 87 -2.17 -1.23 1.48
CA LYS A 87 -1.84 -2.35 0.57
C LYS A 87 -1.15 -3.50 1.32
N LEU A 88 -0.16 -3.20 2.17
CA LEU A 88 0.51 -4.23 2.98
C LEU A 88 -0.48 -4.97 3.89
N ARG A 89 -1.43 -4.27 4.50
CA ARG A 89 -2.52 -4.92 5.27
C ARG A 89 -3.35 -5.89 4.45
N LEU A 90 -3.69 -5.53 3.21
CA LEU A 90 -4.46 -6.39 2.32
C LEU A 90 -3.70 -7.68 1.94
N THR A 91 -2.38 -7.67 1.96
CA THR A 91 -1.58 -8.89 1.75
C THR A 91 -1.62 -9.86 2.94
N GLY A 92 -2.13 -9.42 4.09
CA GLY A 92 -2.05 -10.18 5.34
C GLY A 92 -0.72 -10.02 6.08
N MET A 93 0.14 -9.08 5.68
CA MET A 93 1.40 -8.80 6.36
C MET A 93 1.16 -8.49 7.85
N PRO A 94 1.86 -9.16 8.77
CA PRO A 94 1.75 -8.89 10.21
C PRO A 94 2.08 -7.43 10.55
N VAL A 95 1.39 -6.87 11.55
CA VAL A 95 1.63 -5.48 11.99
C VAL A 95 3.08 -5.28 12.42
N ALA A 96 3.69 -6.26 13.10
CA ALA A 96 5.10 -6.20 13.50
C ALA A 96 6.04 -6.03 12.30
N ASP A 97 5.79 -6.74 11.20
CA ASP A 97 6.59 -6.64 9.98
C ASP A 97 6.38 -5.30 9.26
N MET A 98 5.14 -4.77 9.28
CA MET A 98 4.86 -3.42 8.77
C MET A 98 5.61 -2.34 9.59
N VAL A 99 5.65 -2.47 10.91
CA VAL A 99 6.42 -1.57 11.80
C VAL A 99 7.91 -1.69 11.50
N ARG A 100 8.42 -2.92 11.37
CA ARG A 100 9.83 -3.15 11.02
C ARG A 100 10.17 -2.53 9.65
N TYR A 101 9.31 -2.68 8.66
CA TYR A 101 9.49 -2.01 7.37
C TYR A 101 9.54 -0.48 7.51
N ALA A 102 8.64 0.10 8.33
CA ALA A 102 8.62 1.53 8.59
C ALA A 102 9.91 2.03 9.30
N GLU A 103 10.46 1.23 10.21
CA GLU A 103 11.75 1.51 10.85
C GLU A 103 12.89 1.52 9.84
N LEU A 104 12.99 0.49 9.01
CA LEU A 104 14.00 0.38 7.96
C LEU A 104 13.94 1.56 6.98
N VAL A 105 12.74 2.02 6.61
CA VAL A 105 12.59 3.21 5.76
C VAL A 105 13.12 4.47 6.45
N ARG A 106 12.91 4.62 7.76
CA ARG A 106 13.44 5.77 8.53
C ARG A 106 14.96 5.71 8.74
N GLU A 107 15.52 4.50 8.84
CA GLU A 107 16.95 4.30 8.96
C GLU A 107 17.72 4.73 7.71
N GLY A 108 17.09 4.73 6.53
CA GLY A 108 17.65 5.25 5.29
C GLY A 108 18.05 4.20 4.26
N ASP A 109 18.77 4.64 3.23
CA ASP A 109 19.00 3.87 2.01
C ASP A 109 19.88 2.62 2.19
N HIS A 110 20.72 2.60 3.24
CA HIS A 110 21.55 1.46 3.54
C HIS A 110 20.74 0.20 3.92
N THR A 111 19.42 0.34 4.19
CA THR A 111 18.52 -0.76 4.53
C THR A 111 17.74 -1.32 3.32
N TYR A 112 18.12 -0.99 2.09
CA TYR A 112 17.42 -1.46 0.90
C TYR A 112 17.36 -2.98 0.78
N ILE A 113 18.39 -3.69 1.21
CA ILE A 113 18.43 -5.15 1.15
C ILE A 113 17.42 -5.75 2.14
N GLU A 114 17.40 -5.29 3.38
CA GLU A 114 16.47 -5.76 4.41
C GLU A 114 15.01 -5.45 4.03
N ARG A 115 14.77 -4.27 3.47
CA ARG A 115 13.43 -3.91 2.95
C ARG A 115 13.00 -4.82 1.80
N TYR A 116 13.92 -5.11 0.88
CA TYR A 116 13.67 -6.05 -0.22
C TYR A 116 13.32 -7.44 0.31
N GLU A 117 14.09 -7.98 1.24
CA GLU A 117 13.87 -9.32 1.80
C GLU A 117 12.50 -9.43 2.49
N LEU A 118 12.11 -8.41 3.26
CA LEU A 118 10.83 -8.36 3.95
C LEU A 118 9.64 -8.33 2.97
N LEU A 119 9.72 -7.49 1.95
CA LEU A 119 8.68 -7.41 0.91
C LEU A 119 8.65 -8.66 0.03
N GLU A 120 9.80 -9.27 -0.25
CA GLU A 120 9.89 -10.51 -1.04
C GLU A 120 9.29 -11.71 -0.28
N ALA A 121 9.46 -11.78 1.03
CA ALA A 121 8.77 -12.76 1.88
C ALA A 121 7.25 -12.58 1.77
N THR A 122 6.76 -11.36 1.96
CA THR A 122 5.33 -11.05 1.81
C THR A 122 4.80 -11.41 0.41
N ARG A 123 5.58 -11.12 -0.63
CA ARG A 123 5.20 -11.48 -2.02
C ARG A 123 5.05 -12.99 -2.21
N ARG A 124 5.94 -13.79 -1.60
CA ARG A 124 5.85 -15.26 -1.66
C ARG A 124 4.57 -15.77 -0.99
N ASP A 125 4.23 -15.24 0.17
CA ASP A 125 3.03 -15.62 0.92
C ASP A 125 1.75 -15.27 0.13
N VAL A 126 1.71 -14.08 -0.47
CA VAL A 126 0.59 -13.67 -1.34
C VAL A 126 0.45 -14.60 -2.54
N LYS A 127 1.56 -14.97 -3.20
CA LYS A 127 1.53 -15.90 -4.34
C LYS A 127 1.04 -17.29 -3.95
N ALA A 128 1.48 -17.81 -2.79
CA ALA A 128 1.00 -19.08 -2.27
C ALA A 128 -0.51 -19.03 -2.01
N ARG A 129 -0.99 -17.94 -1.40
CA ARG A 129 -2.42 -17.75 -1.15
C ARG A 129 -3.26 -17.65 -2.42
N ILE A 130 -2.74 -16.98 -3.45
CA ILE A 130 -3.39 -16.91 -4.77
C ILE A 130 -3.52 -18.32 -5.37
N ALA A 131 -2.46 -19.13 -5.32
CA ALA A 131 -2.49 -20.50 -5.83
C ALA A 131 -3.54 -21.37 -5.13
N GLU A 132 -3.60 -21.33 -3.78
CA GLU A 132 -4.61 -22.04 -2.99
C GLU A 132 -6.05 -21.63 -3.37
N LEU A 133 -6.28 -20.32 -3.59
CA LEU A 133 -7.59 -19.81 -3.99
C LEU A 133 -7.94 -20.26 -5.43
N GLN A 134 -6.99 -20.30 -6.34
CA GLN A 134 -7.18 -20.79 -7.69
C GLN A 134 -7.55 -22.29 -7.71
N ASP A 135 -6.88 -23.11 -6.91
CA ASP A 135 -7.21 -24.52 -6.76
C ASP A 135 -8.62 -24.73 -6.20
N THR A 136 -8.99 -23.93 -5.19
CA THR A 136 -10.33 -23.95 -4.60
C THR A 136 -11.39 -23.51 -5.64
N LEU A 137 -11.11 -22.48 -6.43
CA LEU A 137 -12.00 -22.01 -7.50
C LEU A 137 -12.24 -23.12 -8.54
N ALA A 138 -11.22 -23.84 -8.93
CA ALA A 138 -11.36 -24.96 -9.86
C ALA A 138 -12.28 -26.08 -9.33
N VAL A 139 -12.33 -26.29 -8.00
CA VAL A 139 -13.30 -27.22 -7.39
C VAL A 139 -14.72 -26.68 -7.53
N LEU A 140 -14.93 -25.39 -7.24
CA LEU A 140 -16.24 -24.76 -7.39
C LEU A 140 -16.76 -24.81 -8.83
N ASP A 141 -15.89 -24.50 -9.79
CA ASP A 141 -16.24 -24.54 -11.22
C ASP A 141 -16.71 -25.93 -11.65
N ARG A 142 -16.02 -26.98 -11.21
CA ARG A 142 -16.46 -28.37 -11.48
C ARG A 142 -17.86 -28.65 -10.93
N LYS A 143 -18.15 -28.19 -9.70
CA LYS A 143 -19.46 -28.38 -9.08
C LYS A 143 -20.55 -27.56 -9.79
N ILE A 144 -20.26 -26.32 -10.15
CA ILE A 144 -21.19 -25.46 -10.88
C ILE A 144 -21.56 -26.10 -12.22
N ASN A 145 -20.56 -26.56 -12.98
CA ASN A 145 -20.78 -27.22 -14.27
C ASN A 145 -21.63 -28.51 -14.12
N PHE A 146 -21.31 -29.32 -13.11
CA PHE A 146 -22.11 -30.53 -12.82
C PHE A 146 -23.58 -30.22 -12.58
N TYR A 147 -23.89 -29.22 -11.74
CA TYR A 147 -25.27 -28.85 -11.47
C TYR A 147 -25.95 -28.15 -12.66
N ALA A 148 -25.23 -27.41 -13.44
CA ALA A 148 -25.77 -26.81 -14.67
C ALA A 148 -26.18 -27.89 -15.68
N ASP A 149 -25.36 -28.93 -15.87
CA ASP A 149 -25.66 -30.05 -16.75
C ASP A 149 -26.84 -30.90 -16.25
N ALA A 150 -26.86 -31.25 -14.98
CA ALA A 150 -27.95 -31.98 -14.34
C ALA A 150 -29.27 -31.22 -14.42
N GLY A 151 -29.25 -29.91 -14.20
CA GLY A 151 -30.43 -29.05 -14.31
C GLY A 151 -30.98 -28.99 -15.75
N ARG A 152 -30.13 -28.93 -16.77
CA ARG A 152 -30.52 -28.99 -18.17
C ARG A 152 -31.17 -30.33 -18.54
N ALA A 153 -30.59 -31.45 -18.04
CA ALA A 153 -31.16 -32.79 -18.29
C ALA A 153 -32.57 -32.91 -17.70
N LEU A 154 -32.78 -32.50 -16.45
CA LEU A 154 -34.08 -32.52 -15.77
C LEU A 154 -35.11 -31.62 -16.48
N ALA A 155 -34.74 -30.45 -16.99
CA ALA A 155 -35.62 -29.58 -17.74
C ALA A 155 -36.05 -30.19 -19.07
N SER A 156 -35.15 -30.90 -19.75
CA SER A 156 -35.47 -31.58 -21.02
C SER A 156 -36.42 -32.77 -20.83
N GLU A 157 -36.32 -33.51 -19.73
CA GLU A 157 -37.22 -34.62 -19.37
C GLU A 157 -38.64 -34.13 -19.07
N ARG A 158 -38.80 -32.96 -18.43
CA ARG A 158 -40.11 -32.35 -18.12
C ARG A 158 -40.83 -31.80 -19.33
N SER A 159 -40.16 -31.57 -20.44
CA SER A 159 -40.68 -31.02 -21.67
C SER A 159 -41.10 -32.10 -22.68
N ARG A 160 -41.02 -33.38 -22.33
CA ARG A 160 -41.48 -34.53 -23.09
C ARG A 160 -42.78 -35.09 -22.52
#